data_6f3ad665ae80f678410a084acecd4cdf
#
_entry.id   6f3ad665ae80f678410a084acecd4cdf
#
_cell.length_a   1.000
_cell.length_b   1.000
_cell.length_c   1.000
_cell.angle_alpha   90.00
_cell.angle_beta   90.00
_cell.angle_gamma   90.00
#
_symmetry.space_group_name_H-M   'P 1'
#
loop_
_entity.id
_entity.type
_entity.pdbx_description
1 polymer ?
#
loop_
_entity_poly.entity_id
_entity_poly.type
_entity_poly.pdbx_seq_one_letter_code
_entity_poly.pdbx_strand_id
1 'polypeptide(L)'
;MLKPDYIFESSWEVCNKVGGIYAVLSTRAKTLQDAMPDRIIFIGPDCWNESESPYFIEDDTLWADWRKAASESGLNFKVGRWDIPGKPVSILVDFQPYFADKDSLYGQLWEDWKVDSLHAYGDYDEASMFSYAAAKVVESCYKYYGLQDKNVIYHGNEWMTGLGLLYIKKYLPKIATIFTTHATSIGRSIAGNNKPLYDYLWAYNGDQMAEELNVQSKHSIEKQTAFGVDCFTTVSEITARECKELIGRPVDVVLPNGFENDFVPKGAAFTRKRKAARKKLLQIANCLTGAQFDDNTLIIGTSGRYEFRNKGIDEFVEAMNRLNRDERLSKPVVAFVEVPAWVGDAREDLKKRIDSGKTFDTPLEVPMVTHWLHNMDKDNVLSMMKYNDMENRKEDRVKLIFLPCYLTGNDGIVNLNYFDVIIGKDLSAYPSYYEPWDILRLSLWHSRCLASLPILQALDCGQTL
;
A
#
# COMPACT_ATOMS: atom_id res chain seq x y z
N MET A 1 -4.19 -32.54 -9.10
CA MET A 1 -3.56 -31.33 -8.59
C MET A 1 -3.40 -31.50 -7.08
N LEU A 2 -2.17 -31.42 -6.57
CA LEU A 2 -1.89 -31.49 -5.13
C LEU A 2 -2.49 -30.23 -4.47
N LYS A 3 -3.28 -30.42 -3.41
CA LYS A 3 -3.76 -29.30 -2.61
C LYS A 3 -2.83 -29.13 -1.40
N PRO A 4 -2.51 -27.89 -1.00
CA PRO A 4 -1.77 -27.67 0.24
C PRO A 4 -2.61 -28.06 1.45
N ASP A 5 -1.96 -28.62 2.46
CA ASP A 5 -2.59 -28.86 3.76
C ASP A 5 -2.55 -27.59 4.63
N TYR A 6 -1.44 -26.84 4.54
CA TYR A 6 -1.23 -25.57 5.25
C TYR A 6 -0.49 -24.57 4.38
N ILE A 7 -0.87 -23.30 4.51
CA ILE A 7 -0.17 -22.17 3.91
C ILE A 7 0.18 -21.19 5.03
N PHE A 8 1.47 -20.88 5.18
CA PHE A 8 1.95 -19.77 5.98
C PHE A 8 2.24 -18.60 5.05
N GLU A 9 1.52 -17.52 5.18
CA GLU A 9 1.67 -16.35 4.32
C GLU A 9 2.23 -15.17 5.10
N SER A 10 3.44 -14.73 4.74
CA SER A 10 4.18 -13.66 5.41
C SER A 10 4.13 -12.37 4.61
N SER A 11 3.87 -11.26 5.29
CA SER A 11 3.98 -9.91 4.75
C SER A 11 4.15 -8.89 5.86
N TRP A 12 4.91 -7.83 5.60
CA TRP A 12 5.01 -6.67 6.48
C TRP A 12 3.65 -6.00 6.76
N GLU A 13 2.68 -6.17 5.86
CA GLU A 13 1.38 -5.54 5.94
C GLU A 13 0.27 -6.43 6.55
N VAL A 14 0.60 -7.58 7.10
CA VAL A 14 -0.37 -8.38 7.88
C VAL A 14 -0.61 -7.70 9.23
N CYS A 15 -1.87 -7.38 9.54
CA CYS A 15 -2.28 -6.62 10.73
C CYS A 15 -1.56 -5.26 10.87
N ASN A 16 -0.97 -4.77 9.80
CA ASN A 16 -0.20 -3.54 9.74
C ASN A 16 -0.55 -2.77 8.45
N LYS A 17 -1.39 -1.76 8.56
CA LYS A 17 -1.93 -1.04 7.39
C LYS A 17 -0.98 0.06 6.94
N VAL A 18 -0.07 -0.26 6.03
CA VAL A 18 0.93 0.66 5.48
C VAL A 18 0.65 1.00 4.01
N GLY A 19 0.30 0.02 3.18
CA GLY A 19 0.18 0.22 1.73
C GLY A 19 -0.85 -0.67 1.04
N GLY A 20 -0.65 -0.89 -0.26
CA GLY A 20 -1.57 -1.63 -1.12
C GLY A 20 -1.61 -3.13 -0.86
N ILE A 21 -0.53 -3.72 -0.32
CA ILE A 21 -0.47 -5.15 -0.03
C ILE A 21 -1.44 -5.50 1.09
N TYR A 22 -1.62 -4.61 2.08
CA TYR A 22 -2.68 -4.77 3.09
C TYR A 22 -4.05 -5.00 2.41
N ALA A 23 -4.40 -4.18 1.42
CA ALA A 23 -5.66 -4.32 0.71
C ALA A 23 -5.73 -5.65 -0.07
N VAL A 24 -4.65 -6.05 -0.74
CA VAL A 24 -4.57 -7.34 -1.46
C VAL A 24 -4.83 -8.51 -0.52
N LEU A 25 -4.12 -8.57 0.60
CA LEU A 25 -4.20 -9.69 1.53
C LEU A 25 -5.53 -9.70 2.28
N SER A 26 -5.95 -8.55 2.82
CA SER A 26 -7.17 -8.44 3.62
C SER A 26 -8.44 -8.69 2.82
N THR A 27 -8.48 -8.29 1.54
CA THR A 27 -9.66 -8.48 0.70
C THR A 27 -9.85 -9.94 0.29
N ARG A 28 -8.77 -10.69 0.03
CA ARG A 28 -8.87 -12.11 -0.34
C ARG A 28 -8.95 -13.06 0.85
N ALA A 29 -8.64 -12.59 2.07
CA ALA A 29 -8.53 -13.43 3.26
C ALA A 29 -9.80 -14.22 3.55
N LYS A 30 -10.98 -13.59 3.39
CA LYS A 30 -12.27 -14.28 3.59
C LYS A 30 -12.45 -15.46 2.64
N THR A 31 -12.22 -15.26 1.34
CA THR A 31 -12.32 -16.31 0.32
C THR A 31 -11.39 -17.48 0.61
N LEU A 32 -10.16 -17.17 1.04
CA LEU A 32 -9.17 -18.17 1.42
C LEU A 32 -9.57 -18.91 2.70
N GLN A 33 -10.07 -18.21 3.71
CA GLN A 33 -10.53 -18.79 4.97
C GLN A 33 -11.75 -19.70 4.74
N ASP A 34 -12.68 -19.31 3.88
CA ASP A 34 -13.83 -20.12 3.51
C ASP A 34 -13.41 -21.42 2.77
N ALA A 35 -12.36 -21.34 1.95
CA ALA A 35 -11.83 -22.48 1.19
C ALA A 35 -10.98 -23.44 2.04
N MET A 36 -10.24 -22.92 3.02
CA MET A 36 -9.29 -23.66 3.86
C MET A 36 -9.35 -23.15 5.32
N PRO A 37 -10.44 -23.44 6.05
CA PRO A 37 -10.64 -22.89 7.41
C PRO A 37 -9.46 -23.19 8.34
N ASP A 38 -8.85 -22.10 8.89
CA ASP A 38 -7.73 -22.11 9.85
C ASP A 38 -6.46 -22.88 9.36
N ARG A 39 -6.33 -23.06 8.04
CA ARG A 39 -5.16 -23.67 7.41
C ARG A 39 -4.31 -22.67 6.62
N ILE A 40 -4.80 -21.46 6.48
CA ILE A 40 -4.02 -20.33 5.96
C ILE A 40 -3.73 -19.43 7.14
N ILE A 41 -2.45 -19.30 7.47
CA ILE A 41 -1.94 -18.59 8.63
C ILE A 41 -1.17 -17.38 8.11
N PHE A 42 -1.65 -16.18 8.44
CA PHE A 42 -0.98 -14.94 8.10
C PHE A 42 0.06 -14.58 9.15
N ILE A 43 1.25 -14.13 8.74
CA ILE A 43 2.34 -13.75 9.64
C ILE A 43 2.74 -12.31 9.34
N GLY A 44 2.66 -11.46 10.37
CA GLY A 44 3.03 -10.05 10.33
C GLY A 44 3.98 -9.64 11.45
N PRO A 45 4.55 -8.42 11.37
CA PRO A 45 5.39 -7.87 12.44
C PRO A 45 4.54 -7.43 13.63
N ASP A 46 5.04 -7.64 14.84
CA ASP A 46 4.50 -6.97 16.02
C ASP A 46 5.11 -5.57 16.16
N CYS A 47 4.48 -4.60 15.52
CA CYS A 47 4.87 -3.19 15.59
C CYS A 47 4.17 -2.44 16.75
N TRP A 48 3.44 -3.16 17.61
CA TRP A 48 2.53 -2.60 18.62
C TRP A 48 2.99 -2.92 20.05
N ASN A 49 4.30 -2.83 20.31
CA ASN A 49 4.92 -3.23 21.60
C ASN A 49 4.38 -2.46 22.81
N GLU A 50 3.89 -1.22 22.64
CA GLU A 50 3.39 -0.37 23.73
C GLU A 50 1.86 -0.18 23.70
N SER A 51 1.16 -0.79 22.72
CA SER A 51 -0.28 -0.64 22.52
C SER A 51 -0.90 -1.88 21.88
N GLU A 52 -2.22 -1.98 21.89
CA GLU A 52 -2.92 -3.03 21.16
C GLU A 52 -3.04 -2.65 19.67
N SER A 53 -2.79 -3.61 18.79
CA SER A 53 -3.02 -3.42 17.35
C SER A 53 -4.53 -3.25 17.08
N PRO A 54 -4.95 -2.19 16.36
CA PRO A 54 -6.36 -2.02 16.01
C PRO A 54 -6.85 -3.03 14.95
N TYR A 55 -5.97 -3.86 14.43
CA TYR A 55 -6.25 -4.82 13.37
C TYR A 55 -6.10 -6.27 13.81
N PHE A 56 -5.80 -6.53 15.09
CA PHE A 56 -5.52 -7.87 15.59
C PHE A 56 -6.30 -8.12 16.87
N ILE A 57 -6.95 -9.28 16.93
CA ILE A 57 -7.64 -9.77 18.14
C ILE A 57 -6.86 -10.96 18.67
N GLU A 58 -6.15 -10.80 19.77
CA GLU A 58 -5.40 -11.89 20.38
C GLU A 58 -6.35 -12.97 20.89
N ASP A 59 -5.96 -14.24 20.72
CA ASP A 59 -6.73 -15.40 21.18
C ASP A 59 -5.80 -16.41 21.86
N ASP A 60 -5.82 -16.40 23.16
CA ASP A 60 -4.97 -17.24 24.00
C ASP A 60 -5.31 -18.74 23.92
N THR A 61 -6.47 -19.08 23.39
CA THR A 61 -6.90 -20.46 23.23
C THR A 61 -6.32 -21.13 21.98
N LEU A 62 -5.95 -20.32 20.97
CA LEU A 62 -5.38 -20.84 19.73
C LEU A 62 -3.97 -21.38 19.99
N TRP A 63 -3.79 -22.66 19.72
CA TRP A 63 -2.49 -23.36 19.78
C TRP A 63 -1.73 -23.17 21.08
N ALA A 64 -2.43 -23.15 22.22
CA ALA A 64 -1.88 -22.84 23.55
C ALA A 64 -0.65 -23.68 23.92
N ASP A 65 -0.69 -25.00 23.64
CA ASP A 65 0.42 -25.91 23.98
C ASP A 65 1.67 -25.60 23.14
N TRP A 66 1.51 -25.34 21.85
CA TRP A 66 2.62 -24.94 20.98
C TRP A 66 3.17 -23.58 21.40
N ARG A 67 2.30 -22.60 21.66
CA ARG A 67 2.72 -21.24 22.10
C ARG A 67 3.61 -21.33 23.34
N LYS A 68 3.20 -22.13 24.32
CA LYS A 68 3.99 -22.35 25.53
C LYS A 68 5.38 -22.96 25.24
N ALA A 69 5.42 -24.04 24.46
CA ALA A 69 6.68 -24.69 24.07
C ALA A 69 7.59 -23.78 23.26
N ALA A 70 7.03 -23.00 22.35
CA ALA A 70 7.77 -22.05 21.51
C ALA A 70 8.33 -20.88 22.34
N SER A 71 7.55 -20.34 23.29
CA SER A 71 8.00 -19.29 24.20
C SER A 71 9.13 -19.79 25.13
N GLU A 72 9.02 -21.01 25.62
CA GLU A 72 10.09 -21.64 26.40
C GLU A 72 11.40 -21.84 25.61
N SER A 73 11.29 -21.92 24.28
CA SER A 73 12.45 -21.94 23.35
C SER A 73 12.97 -20.54 22.94
N GLY A 74 12.41 -19.47 23.51
CA GLY A 74 12.85 -18.09 23.29
C GLY A 74 12.19 -17.38 22.10
N LEU A 75 11.13 -17.94 21.51
CA LEU A 75 10.36 -17.26 20.46
C LEU A 75 9.30 -16.33 21.07
N ASN A 76 9.27 -15.08 20.62
CA ASN A 76 8.31 -14.09 21.06
C ASN A 76 7.33 -13.78 19.94
N PHE A 77 6.06 -14.07 20.15
CA PHE A 77 5.00 -13.82 19.18
C PHE A 77 3.61 -13.87 19.86
N LYS A 78 2.63 -13.26 19.20
CA LYS A 78 1.20 -13.31 19.57
C LYS A 78 0.45 -14.14 18.53
N VAL A 79 -0.55 -14.91 18.98
CA VAL A 79 -1.46 -15.65 18.08
C VAL A 79 -2.87 -15.14 18.29
N GLY A 80 -3.60 -14.98 17.21
CA GLY A 80 -4.96 -14.49 17.27
C GLY A 80 -5.61 -14.46 15.88
N ARG A 81 -6.46 -13.48 15.69
CA ARG A 81 -7.21 -13.30 14.45
C ARG A 81 -7.00 -11.90 13.89
N TRP A 82 -6.80 -11.81 12.59
CA TRP A 82 -6.83 -10.52 11.90
C TRP A 82 -8.26 -9.98 11.90
N ASP A 83 -8.47 -8.74 12.39
CA ASP A 83 -9.81 -8.13 12.50
C ASP A 83 -10.28 -7.57 11.15
N ILE A 84 -10.50 -8.49 10.23
CA ILE A 84 -11.00 -8.27 8.87
C ILE A 84 -12.08 -9.33 8.54
N PRO A 85 -12.82 -9.18 7.44
CA PRO A 85 -13.78 -10.21 7.01
C PRO A 85 -13.09 -11.58 6.88
N GLY A 86 -13.73 -12.62 7.45
CA GLY A 86 -13.20 -13.97 7.51
C GLY A 86 -12.35 -14.27 8.74
N LYS A 87 -11.89 -13.26 9.46
CA LYS A 87 -11.08 -13.38 10.71
C LYS A 87 -10.04 -14.51 10.65
N PRO A 88 -9.15 -14.50 9.64
CA PRO A 88 -8.15 -15.56 9.48
C PRO A 88 -7.20 -15.61 10.67
N VAL A 89 -6.66 -16.80 10.94
CA VAL A 89 -5.62 -16.96 11.94
C VAL A 89 -4.39 -16.14 11.55
N SER A 90 -3.87 -15.40 12.51
CA SER A 90 -2.69 -14.57 12.30
C SER A 90 -1.71 -14.67 13.47
N ILE A 91 -0.44 -14.54 13.15
CA ILE A 91 0.66 -14.52 14.09
C ILE A 91 1.39 -13.18 13.94
N LEU A 92 1.57 -12.45 15.04
CA LEU A 92 2.43 -11.28 15.08
C LEU A 92 3.75 -11.64 15.75
N VAL A 93 4.86 -11.41 15.05
CA VAL A 93 6.19 -11.82 15.53
C VAL A 93 6.96 -10.62 16.07
N ASP A 94 7.53 -10.77 17.27
CA ASP A 94 8.52 -9.84 17.79
C ASP A 94 9.87 -10.17 17.14
N PHE A 95 10.36 -9.25 16.35
CA PHE A 95 11.62 -9.39 15.62
C PHE A 95 12.79 -8.63 16.25
N GLN A 96 12.54 -7.83 17.30
CA GLN A 96 13.57 -7.02 17.95
C GLN A 96 14.73 -7.84 18.53
N PRO A 97 14.53 -9.00 19.17
CA PRO A 97 15.63 -9.80 19.72
C PRO A 97 16.68 -10.21 18.67
N TYR A 98 16.27 -10.36 17.40
CA TYR A 98 17.16 -10.84 16.33
C TYR A 98 18.17 -9.81 15.83
N PHE A 99 18.02 -8.52 16.22
CA PHE A 99 19.03 -7.51 15.92
C PHE A 99 20.39 -7.83 16.56
N ALA A 100 20.42 -8.59 17.64
CA ALA A 100 21.67 -9.05 18.28
C ALA A 100 22.51 -9.95 17.35
N ASP A 101 21.86 -10.73 16.48
CA ASP A 101 22.49 -11.67 15.58
C ASP A 101 22.59 -11.17 14.13
N LYS A 102 22.18 -9.94 13.88
CA LYS A 102 22.01 -9.35 12.54
C LYS A 102 23.24 -9.54 11.65
N ASP A 103 24.41 -9.15 12.14
CA ASP A 103 25.64 -9.18 11.34
C ASP A 103 26.05 -10.63 10.98
N SER A 104 25.84 -11.56 11.91
CA SER A 104 26.06 -13.00 11.67
C SER A 104 25.10 -13.54 10.61
N LEU A 105 23.83 -13.15 10.68
CA LEU A 105 22.81 -13.55 9.70
C LEU A 105 23.14 -12.99 8.30
N TYR A 106 23.60 -11.75 8.20
CA TYR A 106 24.00 -11.15 6.95
C TYR A 106 25.25 -11.81 6.35
N GLY A 107 26.24 -12.14 7.21
CA GLY A 107 27.40 -12.93 6.78
C GLY A 107 26.98 -14.27 6.19
N GLN A 108 26.06 -14.97 6.86
CA GLN A 108 25.54 -16.26 6.39
C GLN A 108 24.73 -16.13 5.07
N LEU A 109 23.93 -15.07 4.91
CA LEU A 109 23.22 -14.78 3.65
C LEU A 109 24.18 -14.56 2.48
N TRP A 110 25.28 -13.86 2.73
CA TRP A 110 26.32 -13.68 1.74
C TRP A 110 27.01 -15.00 1.35
N GLU A 111 27.38 -15.81 2.34
CA GLU A 111 28.03 -17.09 2.09
C GLU A 111 27.12 -18.03 1.30
N ASP A 112 25.86 -18.16 1.71
CA ASP A 112 24.91 -19.12 1.15
C ASP A 112 24.29 -18.67 -0.18
N TRP A 113 23.92 -17.41 -0.29
CA TRP A 113 23.07 -16.90 -1.36
C TRP A 113 23.66 -15.71 -2.13
N LYS A 114 24.80 -15.17 -1.68
CA LYS A 114 25.41 -13.95 -2.25
C LYS A 114 24.51 -12.72 -2.13
N VAL A 115 23.71 -12.63 -1.08
CA VAL A 115 22.91 -11.45 -0.80
C VAL A 115 23.81 -10.35 -0.22
N ASP A 116 23.88 -9.21 -0.89
CA ASP A 116 24.58 -8.04 -0.39
C ASP A 116 23.74 -7.29 0.66
N SER A 117 24.15 -7.38 1.92
CA SER A 117 23.55 -6.61 3.03
C SER A 117 24.47 -5.50 3.57
N LEU A 118 25.67 -5.29 2.97
CA LEU A 118 26.61 -4.27 3.42
C LEU A 118 26.14 -2.84 3.08
N HIS A 119 25.33 -2.71 2.04
CA HIS A 119 24.76 -1.43 1.62
C HIS A 119 23.35 -1.21 2.16
N ALA A 120 23.02 -1.90 3.27
CA ALA A 120 21.72 -1.79 3.93
C ALA A 120 21.53 -0.40 4.55
N TYR A 121 20.34 0.17 4.38
CA TYR A 121 19.92 1.40 5.03
C TYR A 121 18.38 1.46 5.14
N GLY A 122 17.89 2.39 5.96
CA GLY A 122 16.46 2.60 6.16
C GLY A 122 15.77 1.39 6.77
N ASP A 123 14.74 0.92 6.10
CA ASP A 123 13.86 -0.17 6.53
C ASP A 123 14.39 -1.60 6.24
N TYR A 124 15.59 -1.73 5.69
CA TYR A 124 16.14 -3.04 5.31
C TYR A 124 16.36 -3.96 6.52
N ASP A 125 16.94 -3.43 7.59
CA ASP A 125 17.27 -4.20 8.79
C ASP A 125 16.01 -4.71 9.50
N GLU A 126 15.01 -3.85 9.68
CA GLU A 126 13.74 -4.24 10.30
C GLU A 126 13.02 -5.31 9.49
N ALA A 127 12.92 -5.12 8.17
CA ALA A 127 12.30 -6.08 7.26
C ALA A 127 13.02 -7.44 7.28
N SER A 128 14.36 -7.43 7.31
CA SER A 128 15.17 -8.64 7.35
C SER A 128 14.99 -9.40 8.65
N MET A 129 15.00 -8.71 9.79
CA MET A 129 14.81 -9.33 11.11
C MET A 129 13.38 -9.86 11.27
N PHE A 130 12.37 -9.13 10.81
CA PHE A 130 11.00 -9.62 10.72
C PHE A 130 10.89 -10.90 9.89
N SER A 131 11.49 -10.90 8.71
CA SER A 131 11.46 -12.04 7.80
C SER A 131 12.08 -13.30 8.43
N TYR A 132 13.20 -13.12 9.14
CA TYR A 132 13.84 -14.19 9.87
C TYR A 132 12.99 -14.71 11.04
N ALA A 133 12.43 -13.81 11.85
CA ALA A 133 11.53 -14.15 12.95
C ALA A 133 10.31 -14.95 12.47
N ALA A 134 9.70 -14.53 11.36
CA ALA A 134 8.58 -15.24 10.72
C ALA A 134 8.97 -16.66 10.33
N ALA A 135 10.13 -16.85 9.72
CA ALA A 135 10.63 -18.18 9.35
C ALA A 135 10.90 -19.08 10.58
N LYS A 136 11.43 -18.51 11.67
CA LYS A 136 11.65 -19.23 12.93
C LYS A 136 10.35 -19.70 13.57
N VAL A 137 9.31 -18.89 13.51
CA VAL A 137 7.97 -19.26 13.98
C VAL A 137 7.38 -20.39 13.14
N VAL A 138 7.52 -20.33 11.81
CA VAL A 138 7.10 -21.41 10.91
C VAL A 138 7.87 -22.69 11.18
N GLU A 139 9.19 -22.62 11.37
CA GLU A 139 10.03 -23.77 11.71
C GLU A 139 9.55 -24.44 13.00
N SER A 140 9.29 -23.64 14.04
CA SER A 140 8.81 -24.14 15.34
C SER A 140 7.45 -24.84 15.19
N CYS A 141 6.49 -24.20 14.53
CA CYS A 141 5.15 -24.76 14.28
C CYS A 141 5.24 -26.07 13.47
N TYR A 142 6.01 -26.06 12.38
CA TYR A 142 6.21 -27.22 11.50
C TYR A 142 6.79 -28.41 12.23
N LYS A 143 7.80 -28.21 13.10
CA LYS A 143 8.41 -29.27 13.90
C LYS A 143 7.49 -29.76 15.00
N TYR A 144 6.84 -28.85 15.73
CA TYR A 144 5.98 -29.19 16.87
C TYR A 144 4.79 -30.04 16.46
N TYR A 145 4.13 -29.70 15.37
CA TYR A 145 2.96 -30.44 14.86
C TYR A 145 3.32 -31.60 13.93
N GLY A 146 4.61 -31.89 13.70
CA GLY A 146 5.04 -33.00 12.86
C GLY A 146 4.54 -32.90 11.41
N LEU A 147 4.63 -31.71 10.79
CA LEU A 147 4.06 -31.46 9.47
C LEU A 147 4.91 -31.99 8.29
N GLN A 148 5.90 -32.85 8.55
CA GLN A 148 6.86 -33.36 7.56
C GLN A 148 6.20 -34.19 6.44
N ASP A 149 5.04 -34.76 6.70
CA ASP A 149 4.27 -35.56 5.74
C ASP A 149 3.05 -34.80 5.18
N LYS A 150 2.99 -33.47 5.42
CA LYS A 150 1.97 -32.57 4.91
C LYS A 150 2.50 -31.72 3.76
N ASN A 151 1.59 -31.33 2.86
CA ASN A 151 1.91 -30.36 1.81
C ASN A 151 1.83 -28.95 2.40
N VAL A 152 2.97 -28.44 2.85
CA VAL A 152 3.10 -27.12 3.48
C VAL A 152 3.70 -26.13 2.49
N ILE A 153 3.14 -24.93 2.43
CA ILE A 153 3.64 -23.80 1.62
C ILE A 153 4.02 -22.66 2.57
N TYR A 154 5.17 -22.05 2.31
CA TYR A 154 5.55 -20.75 2.85
C TYR A 154 5.54 -19.71 1.73
N HIS A 155 4.63 -18.75 1.82
CA HIS A 155 4.43 -17.71 0.82
C HIS A 155 4.88 -16.36 1.37
N GLY A 156 5.88 -15.76 0.76
CA GLY A 156 6.37 -14.43 1.11
C GLY A 156 5.97 -13.38 0.08
N ASN A 157 5.60 -12.22 0.58
CA ASN A 157 5.20 -11.06 -0.22
C ASN A 157 6.24 -9.94 -0.10
N GLU A 158 6.78 -9.49 -1.22
CA GLU A 158 7.81 -8.45 -1.35
C GLU A 158 9.21 -8.86 -0.84
N TRP A 159 10.23 -8.09 -1.26
CA TRP A 159 11.63 -8.27 -0.83
C TRP A 159 11.80 -8.35 0.70
N MET A 160 10.89 -7.71 1.44
CA MET A 160 10.85 -7.67 2.90
C MET A 160 10.72 -9.06 3.54
N THR A 161 10.29 -10.07 2.78
CA THR A 161 10.14 -11.46 3.26
C THR A 161 11.24 -12.39 2.73
N GLY A 162 12.21 -11.85 2.01
CA GLY A 162 13.21 -12.63 1.28
C GLY A 162 14.11 -13.47 2.17
N LEU A 163 14.63 -12.91 3.28
CA LEU A 163 15.50 -13.64 4.19
C LEU A 163 14.82 -14.91 4.73
N GLY A 164 13.56 -14.79 5.16
CA GLY A 164 12.80 -15.93 5.67
C GLY A 164 12.53 -16.99 4.62
N LEU A 165 12.25 -16.59 3.37
CA LEU A 165 12.10 -17.54 2.26
C LEU A 165 13.38 -18.33 2.01
N LEU A 166 14.53 -17.66 1.96
CA LEU A 166 15.84 -18.31 1.77
C LEU A 166 16.21 -19.20 2.97
N TYR A 167 15.84 -18.77 4.20
CA TYR A 167 15.99 -19.60 5.41
C TYR A 167 15.18 -20.90 5.31
N ILE A 168 13.89 -20.81 4.99
CA ILE A 168 13.01 -21.98 4.82
C ILE A 168 13.55 -22.91 3.73
N LYS A 169 13.97 -22.34 2.60
CA LYS A 169 14.52 -23.12 1.50
C LYS A 169 15.76 -23.95 1.90
N LYS A 170 16.63 -23.36 2.73
CA LYS A 170 17.85 -24.01 3.20
C LYS A 170 17.57 -25.06 4.28
N TYR A 171 16.79 -24.71 5.30
CA TYR A 171 16.68 -25.52 6.52
C TYR A 171 15.44 -26.41 6.58
N LEU A 172 14.42 -26.12 5.78
CA LEU A 172 13.15 -26.85 5.73
C LEU A 172 12.75 -27.17 4.26
N PRO A 173 13.61 -27.86 3.50
CA PRO A 173 13.45 -28.01 2.04
C PRO A 173 12.19 -28.79 1.62
N LYS A 174 11.47 -29.41 2.54
CA LYS A 174 10.16 -30.03 2.28
C LYS A 174 9.01 -29.04 2.23
N ILE A 175 9.19 -27.83 2.76
CA ILE A 175 8.20 -26.75 2.63
C ILE A 175 8.39 -26.11 1.25
N ALA A 176 7.33 -26.10 0.46
CA ALA A 176 7.35 -25.40 -0.83
C ALA A 176 7.34 -23.88 -0.61
N THR A 177 8.18 -23.16 -1.34
CA THR A 177 8.34 -21.71 -1.18
C THR A 177 7.78 -20.94 -2.38
N ILE A 178 6.94 -19.94 -2.10
CA ILE A 178 6.40 -19.01 -3.11
C ILE A 178 6.86 -17.61 -2.75
N PHE A 179 7.39 -16.89 -3.72
CA PHE A 179 7.74 -15.48 -3.60
C PHE A 179 6.90 -14.65 -4.57
N THR A 180 6.17 -13.66 -4.05
CA THR A 180 5.45 -12.70 -4.87
C THR A 180 6.06 -11.32 -4.72
N THR A 181 6.61 -10.76 -5.82
CA THR A 181 6.93 -9.34 -5.88
C THR A 181 5.77 -8.57 -6.50
N HIS A 182 5.31 -7.52 -5.80
CA HIS A 182 4.22 -6.66 -6.27
C HIS A 182 4.74 -5.47 -7.07
N ALA A 183 6.00 -5.11 -6.87
CA ALA A 183 6.74 -4.10 -7.61
C ALA A 183 8.23 -4.37 -7.44
N THR A 184 9.01 -4.41 -8.51
CA THR A 184 10.45 -4.60 -8.35
C THR A 184 11.07 -3.39 -7.62
N SER A 185 11.93 -3.65 -6.63
CA SER A 185 12.60 -2.59 -5.87
C SER A 185 13.42 -1.68 -6.79
N ILE A 186 14.06 -2.27 -7.78
CA ILE A 186 14.88 -1.52 -8.75
C ILE A 186 14.04 -0.77 -9.78
N GLY A 187 12.95 -1.34 -10.30
CA GLY A 187 12.04 -0.67 -11.23
C GLY A 187 11.41 0.57 -10.59
N ARG A 188 10.94 0.43 -9.34
CA ARG A 188 10.45 1.55 -8.55
C ARG A 188 11.50 2.65 -8.36
N SER A 189 12.75 2.27 -8.11
CA SER A 189 13.84 3.23 -7.90
C SER A 189 14.23 3.95 -9.18
N ILE A 190 14.28 3.26 -10.32
CA ILE A 190 14.53 3.88 -11.64
C ILE A 190 13.44 4.91 -11.94
N ALA A 191 12.16 4.53 -11.84
CA ALA A 191 11.04 5.43 -12.08
C ALA A 191 11.01 6.59 -11.09
N GLY A 192 11.26 6.34 -9.80
CA GLY A 192 11.27 7.35 -8.73
C GLY A 192 12.37 8.39 -8.88
N ASN A 193 13.46 8.05 -9.58
CA ASN A 193 14.56 8.97 -9.91
C ASN A 193 14.39 9.62 -11.30
N ASN A 194 13.18 9.68 -11.83
CA ASN A 194 12.86 10.30 -13.12
C ASN A 194 13.59 9.70 -14.33
N LYS A 195 14.03 8.46 -14.24
CA LYS A 195 14.62 7.76 -15.37
C LYS A 195 13.49 7.05 -16.16
N PRO A 196 13.49 7.10 -17.50
CA PRO A 196 12.45 6.53 -18.34
C PRO A 196 12.52 4.99 -18.32
N LEU A 197 11.87 4.37 -17.33
CA LEU A 197 11.95 2.94 -17.06
C LEU A 197 11.53 2.11 -18.27
N TYR A 198 10.32 2.33 -18.78
CA TYR A 198 9.74 1.45 -19.79
C TYR A 198 10.27 1.69 -21.20
N ASP A 199 10.71 2.91 -21.50
CA ASP A 199 11.31 3.24 -22.80
C ASP A 199 12.65 2.54 -23.02
N TYR A 200 13.39 2.30 -21.94
CA TYR A 200 14.73 1.71 -21.97
C TYR A 200 14.87 0.46 -21.09
N LEU A 201 13.76 -0.18 -20.72
CA LEU A 201 13.76 -1.36 -19.85
C LEU A 201 14.73 -2.44 -20.31
N TRP A 202 14.79 -2.68 -21.63
CA TRP A 202 15.67 -3.65 -22.28
C TRP A 202 17.16 -3.31 -22.23
N ALA A 203 17.50 -2.05 -21.94
CA ALA A 203 18.88 -1.55 -21.91
C ALA A 203 19.44 -1.42 -20.49
N TYR A 204 18.59 -1.42 -19.46
CA TYR A 204 19.05 -1.33 -18.09
C TYR A 204 19.64 -2.66 -17.60
N ASN A 205 20.78 -2.57 -16.89
CA ASN A 205 21.29 -3.65 -16.07
C ASN A 205 20.83 -3.43 -14.63
N GLY A 206 20.06 -4.35 -14.05
CA GLY A 206 19.45 -4.19 -12.72
C GLY A 206 20.49 -4.02 -11.60
N ASP A 207 21.57 -4.78 -11.64
CA ASP A 207 22.64 -4.69 -10.61
C ASP A 207 23.37 -3.34 -10.68
N GLN A 208 23.72 -2.89 -11.89
CA GLN A 208 24.36 -1.57 -12.09
C GLN A 208 23.44 -0.43 -11.66
N MET A 209 22.15 -0.53 -12.01
CA MET A 209 21.18 0.49 -11.60
C MET A 209 20.97 0.49 -10.10
N ALA A 210 21.04 -0.67 -9.43
CA ALA A 210 20.94 -0.76 -7.99
C ALA A 210 22.11 -0.06 -7.28
N GLU A 211 23.32 -0.18 -7.82
CA GLU A 211 24.50 0.57 -7.35
C GLU A 211 24.32 2.07 -7.55
N GLU A 212 23.96 2.49 -8.76
CA GLU A 212 23.77 3.91 -9.10
C GLU A 212 22.71 4.59 -8.23
N LEU A 213 21.64 3.87 -7.91
CA LEU A 213 20.51 4.40 -7.15
C LEU A 213 20.56 4.08 -5.65
N ASN A 214 21.66 3.47 -5.18
CA ASN A 214 21.88 3.11 -3.79
C ASN A 214 20.79 2.22 -3.20
N VAL A 215 20.39 1.16 -3.93
CA VAL A 215 19.40 0.17 -3.50
C VAL A 215 19.91 -1.27 -3.62
N GLN A 216 21.25 -1.46 -3.54
CA GLN A 216 21.92 -2.74 -3.76
C GLN A 216 21.38 -3.84 -2.88
N SER A 217 21.25 -3.60 -1.56
CA SER A 217 20.81 -4.63 -0.63
C SER A 217 19.36 -5.06 -0.89
N LYS A 218 18.47 -4.11 -1.15
CA LYS A 218 17.05 -4.42 -1.48
C LYS A 218 16.93 -5.18 -2.79
N HIS A 219 17.66 -4.76 -3.82
CA HIS A 219 17.70 -5.45 -5.10
C HIS A 219 18.33 -6.84 -4.97
N SER A 220 19.43 -6.95 -4.22
CA SER A 220 20.14 -8.22 -4.03
C SER A 220 19.26 -9.26 -3.35
N ILE A 221 18.61 -8.91 -2.23
CA ILE A 221 17.72 -9.85 -1.53
C ILE A 221 16.52 -10.26 -2.41
N GLU A 222 15.90 -9.32 -3.12
CA GLU A 222 14.80 -9.59 -4.04
C GLU A 222 15.23 -10.55 -5.16
N LYS A 223 16.37 -10.29 -5.79
CA LYS A 223 16.96 -11.09 -6.86
C LYS A 223 17.28 -12.51 -6.39
N GLN A 224 18.03 -12.65 -5.28
CA GLN A 224 18.45 -13.96 -4.79
C GLN A 224 17.24 -14.76 -4.28
N THR A 225 16.26 -14.11 -3.68
CA THR A 225 15.00 -14.77 -3.30
C THR A 225 14.26 -15.28 -4.53
N ALA A 226 14.14 -14.45 -5.57
CA ALA A 226 13.52 -14.88 -6.82
C ALA A 226 14.18 -16.15 -7.38
N PHE A 227 15.51 -16.22 -7.39
CA PHE A 227 16.25 -17.42 -7.87
C PHE A 227 16.18 -18.62 -6.92
N GLY A 228 16.05 -18.40 -5.61
CA GLY A 228 16.10 -19.44 -4.57
C GLY A 228 14.79 -20.20 -4.37
N VAL A 229 13.64 -19.60 -4.62
CA VAL A 229 12.32 -20.18 -4.33
C VAL A 229 11.85 -21.19 -5.36
N ASP A 230 10.88 -22.03 -4.99
CA ASP A 230 10.26 -23.01 -5.87
C ASP A 230 9.33 -22.37 -6.91
N CYS A 231 8.64 -21.28 -6.54
CA CYS A 231 7.76 -20.55 -7.43
C CYS A 231 7.93 -19.05 -7.24
N PHE A 232 8.28 -18.34 -8.30
CA PHE A 232 8.38 -16.89 -8.36
C PHE A 232 7.19 -16.30 -9.09
N THR A 233 6.47 -15.40 -8.46
CA THR A 233 5.23 -14.83 -9.00
C THR A 233 5.24 -13.30 -8.92
N THR A 234 4.39 -12.69 -9.74
CA THR A 234 4.10 -11.26 -9.71
C THR A 234 2.64 -10.98 -10.04
N VAL A 235 2.24 -9.72 -9.99
CA VAL A 235 0.84 -9.31 -10.04
C VAL A 235 0.38 -8.78 -11.40
N SER A 236 1.31 -8.53 -12.34
CA SER A 236 0.96 -8.02 -13.68
C SER A 236 2.00 -8.38 -14.73
N GLU A 237 1.61 -8.33 -16.02
CA GLU A 237 2.52 -8.54 -17.14
C GLU A 237 3.62 -7.46 -17.20
N ILE A 238 3.33 -6.23 -16.79
CA ILE A 238 4.31 -5.15 -16.73
C ILE A 238 5.40 -5.50 -15.71
N THR A 239 5.01 -5.90 -14.49
CA THR A 239 5.97 -6.32 -13.47
C THR A 239 6.71 -7.60 -13.88
N ALA A 240 6.06 -8.52 -14.60
CA ALA A 240 6.73 -9.73 -15.13
C ALA A 240 7.84 -9.36 -16.12
N ARG A 241 7.64 -8.33 -16.96
CA ARG A 241 8.70 -7.79 -17.84
C ARG A 241 9.84 -7.17 -17.03
N GLU A 242 9.54 -6.40 -15.97
CA GLU A 242 10.57 -5.87 -15.07
C GLU A 242 11.37 -6.99 -14.40
N CYS A 243 10.71 -8.02 -13.90
CA CYS A 243 11.38 -9.18 -13.31
C CYS A 243 12.34 -9.83 -14.30
N LYS A 244 11.90 -10.05 -15.53
CA LYS A 244 12.75 -10.64 -16.56
C LYS A 244 13.97 -9.79 -16.88
N GLU A 245 13.80 -8.49 -17.11
CA GLU A 245 14.88 -7.62 -17.58
C GLU A 245 15.79 -7.12 -16.44
N LEU A 246 15.24 -6.80 -15.27
CA LEU A 246 15.98 -6.17 -14.17
C LEU A 246 16.45 -7.16 -13.10
N ILE A 247 15.63 -8.17 -12.74
CA ILE A 247 16.02 -9.23 -11.79
C ILE A 247 16.80 -10.33 -12.55
N GLY A 248 16.51 -10.53 -13.84
CA GLY A 248 17.15 -11.54 -14.68
C GLY A 248 16.48 -12.92 -14.56
N ARG A 249 15.32 -13.02 -13.91
CA ARG A 249 14.51 -14.24 -13.82
C ARG A 249 13.07 -13.96 -14.30
N PRO A 250 12.56 -14.64 -15.34
CA PRO A 250 11.13 -14.63 -15.65
C PRO A 250 10.32 -15.20 -14.49
N VAL A 251 9.11 -14.68 -14.29
CA VAL A 251 8.18 -15.23 -13.31
C VAL A 251 7.58 -16.55 -13.81
N ASP A 252 7.27 -17.44 -12.87
CA ASP A 252 6.61 -18.71 -13.19
C ASP A 252 5.11 -18.50 -13.46
N VAL A 253 4.48 -17.56 -12.73
CA VAL A 253 3.05 -17.24 -12.87
C VAL A 253 2.80 -15.77 -12.60
N VAL A 254 1.93 -15.16 -13.40
CA VAL A 254 1.33 -13.85 -13.10
C VAL A 254 0.01 -14.08 -12.38
N LEU A 255 -0.12 -13.52 -11.16
CA LEU A 255 -1.29 -13.64 -10.28
C LEU A 255 -1.89 -12.25 -10.04
N PRO A 256 -2.79 -11.78 -10.91
CA PRO A 256 -3.41 -10.46 -10.76
C PRO A 256 -4.13 -10.32 -9.43
N ASN A 257 -3.94 -9.16 -8.79
CA ASN A 257 -4.63 -8.86 -7.55
C ASN A 257 -6.15 -8.76 -7.79
N GLY A 258 -6.93 -9.38 -6.92
CA GLY A 258 -8.37 -9.26 -6.88
C GLY A 258 -8.83 -8.15 -5.95
N PHE A 259 -10.11 -7.83 -6.02
CA PHE A 259 -10.77 -6.91 -5.10
C PHE A 259 -12.15 -7.46 -4.73
N GLU A 260 -12.45 -7.49 -3.44
CA GLU A 260 -13.75 -7.93 -2.94
C GLU A 260 -14.79 -6.80 -3.01
N ASN A 261 -15.97 -7.11 -3.56
CA ASN A 261 -17.05 -6.14 -3.77
C ASN A 261 -17.81 -5.76 -2.51
N ASP A 262 -17.64 -6.47 -1.42
CA ASP A 262 -18.44 -6.28 -0.21
C ASP A 262 -18.10 -5.01 0.57
N PHE A 263 -16.96 -4.40 0.28
CA PHE A 263 -16.59 -3.08 0.82
C PHE A 263 -17.47 -1.94 0.28
N VAL A 264 -18.06 -2.11 -0.88
CA VAL A 264 -18.86 -1.06 -1.50
C VAL A 264 -20.32 -1.24 -1.10
N PRO A 265 -20.92 -0.25 -0.43
CA PRO A 265 -22.33 -0.32 -0.06
C PRO A 265 -23.22 -0.41 -1.32
N LYS A 266 -24.34 -1.11 -1.24
CA LYS A 266 -25.24 -1.35 -2.38
C LYS A 266 -26.59 -0.65 -2.17
N GLY A 267 -27.30 -0.37 -3.26
CA GLY A 267 -28.66 0.16 -3.25
C GLY A 267 -28.82 1.49 -2.47
N ALA A 268 -29.84 1.58 -1.63
CA ALA A 268 -30.13 2.78 -0.86
C ALA A 268 -29.01 3.19 0.13
N ALA A 269 -28.23 2.22 0.60
CA ALA A 269 -27.07 2.50 1.46
C ALA A 269 -25.97 3.24 0.69
N PHE A 270 -25.70 2.85 -0.55
CA PHE A 270 -24.75 3.56 -1.42
C PHE A 270 -25.19 5.02 -1.63
N THR A 271 -26.45 5.23 -2.03
CA THR A 271 -26.97 6.59 -2.28
C THR A 271 -26.86 7.48 -1.05
N ARG A 272 -27.18 6.93 0.13
CA ARG A 272 -27.09 7.65 1.41
C ARG A 272 -25.67 8.04 1.75
N LYS A 273 -24.72 7.08 1.66
CA LYS A 273 -23.30 7.32 1.94
C LYS A 273 -22.69 8.29 0.93
N ARG A 274 -22.98 8.13 -0.37
CA ARG A 274 -22.53 9.07 -1.40
C ARG A 274 -22.98 10.50 -1.11
N LYS A 275 -24.26 10.68 -0.78
CA LYS A 275 -24.81 12.02 -0.44
C LYS A 275 -24.13 12.62 0.80
N ALA A 276 -23.89 11.80 1.83
CA ALA A 276 -23.24 12.26 3.06
C ALA A 276 -21.77 12.66 2.79
N ALA A 277 -21.02 11.84 2.08
CA ALA A 277 -19.62 12.10 1.73
C ALA A 277 -19.49 13.35 0.84
N ARG A 278 -20.33 13.45 -0.19
CA ARG A 278 -20.37 14.62 -1.08
C ARG A 278 -20.65 15.91 -0.30
N LYS A 279 -21.66 15.89 0.57
CA LYS A 279 -21.99 17.03 1.44
C LYS A 279 -20.79 17.45 2.30
N LYS A 280 -20.07 16.48 2.87
CA LYS A 280 -18.91 16.76 3.72
C LYS A 280 -17.76 17.39 2.92
N LEU A 281 -17.44 16.86 1.74
CA LEU A 281 -16.40 17.39 0.87
C LEU A 281 -16.72 18.82 0.40
N LEU A 282 -17.95 19.10 0.00
CA LEU A 282 -18.38 20.43 -0.39
C LEU A 282 -18.37 21.41 0.81
N GLN A 283 -18.75 20.95 2.00
CA GLN A 283 -18.68 21.76 3.23
C GLN A 283 -17.24 22.19 3.52
N ILE A 284 -16.28 21.26 3.40
CA ILE A 284 -14.85 21.54 3.59
C ILE A 284 -14.38 22.59 2.57
N ALA A 285 -14.71 22.40 1.31
CA ALA A 285 -14.35 23.34 0.24
C ALA A 285 -14.94 24.73 0.48
N ASN A 286 -16.23 24.82 0.84
CA ASN A 286 -16.91 26.09 1.16
C ASN A 286 -16.28 26.79 2.35
N CYS A 287 -15.98 26.05 3.43
CA CYS A 287 -15.34 26.60 4.62
C CYS A 287 -13.92 27.09 4.38
N LEU A 288 -13.16 26.42 3.51
CA LEU A 288 -11.79 26.81 3.17
C LEU A 288 -11.77 28.04 2.25
N THR A 289 -12.59 28.03 1.20
CA THR A 289 -12.46 28.98 0.09
C THR A 289 -13.44 30.14 0.14
N GLY A 290 -14.44 30.08 1.02
CA GLY A 290 -15.54 31.06 1.06
C GLY A 290 -16.48 30.97 -0.15
N ALA A 291 -16.38 29.94 -0.96
CA ALA A 291 -17.28 29.69 -2.07
C ALA A 291 -18.61 29.06 -1.60
N GLN A 292 -19.58 28.97 -2.53
CA GLN A 292 -20.91 28.41 -2.27
C GLN A 292 -21.16 27.24 -3.23
N PHE A 293 -20.39 26.15 -3.08
CA PHE A 293 -20.56 24.95 -3.88
C PHE A 293 -21.78 24.16 -3.43
N ASP A 294 -22.49 23.60 -4.39
CA ASP A 294 -23.71 22.83 -4.22
C ASP A 294 -23.64 21.47 -4.97
N ASP A 295 -24.76 20.78 -5.05
CA ASP A 295 -24.85 19.47 -5.70
C ASP A 295 -24.53 19.48 -7.22
N ASN A 296 -24.53 20.66 -7.87
CA ASN A 296 -24.15 20.82 -9.27
C ASN A 296 -22.62 20.88 -9.50
N THR A 297 -21.84 21.05 -8.43
CA THR A 297 -20.38 21.09 -8.46
C THR A 297 -19.80 19.71 -8.76
N LEU A 298 -18.82 19.65 -9.66
CA LEU A 298 -18.06 18.42 -9.91
C LEU A 298 -16.99 18.25 -8.83
N ILE A 299 -16.94 17.06 -8.23
CA ILE A 299 -15.89 16.68 -7.28
C ILE A 299 -14.95 15.69 -7.94
N ILE A 300 -13.69 16.09 -8.10
CA ILE A 300 -12.63 15.29 -8.71
C ILE A 300 -11.57 14.98 -7.65
N GLY A 301 -10.86 13.86 -7.74
CA GLY A 301 -9.78 13.61 -6.80
C GLY A 301 -8.70 12.66 -7.33
N THR A 302 -7.54 12.73 -6.70
CA THR A 302 -6.48 11.73 -6.81
C THR A 302 -6.05 11.31 -5.42
N SER A 303 -5.57 10.07 -5.29
CA SER A 303 -5.11 9.55 -3.99
C SER A 303 -4.02 8.50 -4.19
N GLY A 304 -3.31 8.17 -3.11
CA GLY A 304 -2.22 7.20 -3.14
C GLY A 304 -1.12 7.53 -2.15
N ARG A 305 0.05 6.92 -2.33
CA ARG A 305 1.25 7.29 -1.57
C ARG A 305 1.82 8.60 -2.10
N TYR A 306 2.51 9.34 -1.24
CA TYR A 306 3.16 10.60 -1.63
C TYR A 306 4.45 10.37 -2.44
N GLU A 307 4.30 9.74 -3.58
CA GLU A 307 5.33 9.61 -4.61
C GLU A 307 5.01 10.61 -5.73
N PHE A 308 5.42 11.87 -5.57
CA PHE A 308 4.93 13.03 -6.32
C PHE A 308 4.86 12.81 -7.84
N ARG A 309 5.91 12.21 -8.43
CA ARG A 309 5.96 11.90 -9.86
C ARG A 309 5.45 10.49 -10.19
N ASN A 310 5.87 9.48 -9.43
CA ASN A 310 5.47 8.11 -9.71
C ASN A 310 3.96 7.90 -9.68
N LYS A 311 3.27 8.64 -8.79
CA LYS A 311 1.80 8.61 -8.69
C LYS A 311 1.12 9.69 -9.53
N GLY A 312 1.88 10.45 -10.33
CA GLY A 312 1.36 11.49 -11.22
C GLY A 312 0.62 12.60 -10.50
N ILE A 313 1.02 12.91 -9.26
CA ILE A 313 0.40 14.02 -8.51
C ILE A 313 0.67 15.33 -9.23
N ASP A 314 1.86 15.50 -9.78
CA ASP A 314 2.25 16.63 -10.63
C ASP A 314 1.35 16.74 -11.87
N GLU A 315 1.11 15.65 -12.58
CA GLU A 315 0.24 15.61 -13.74
C GLU A 315 -1.21 15.95 -13.36
N PHE A 316 -1.67 15.48 -12.21
CA PHE A 316 -3.01 15.84 -11.72
C PHE A 316 -3.13 17.33 -11.42
N VAL A 317 -2.16 17.92 -10.72
CA VAL A 317 -2.16 19.36 -10.41
C VAL A 317 -2.09 20.19 -11.70
N GLU A 318 -1.26 19.79 -12.67
CA GLU A 318 -1.18 20.47 -13.96
C GLU A 318 -2.48 20.32 -14.77
N ALA A 319 -3.12 19.16 -14.76
CA ALA A 319 -4.42 18.97 -15.42
C ALA A 319 -5.49 19.88 -14.79
N MET A 320 -5.50 20.04 -13.47
CA MET A 320 -6.41 20.97 -12.80
C MET A 320 -6.10 22.43 -13.13
N ASN A 321 -4.83 22.80 -13.27
CA ASN A 321 -4.40 24.11 -13.72
C ASN A 321 -4.91 24.41 -15.14
N ARG A 322 -4.77 23.47 -16.09
CA ARG A 322 -5.31 23.63 -17.44
C ARG A 322 -6.82 23.74 -17.44
N LEU A 323 -7.50 22.94 -16.63
CA LEU A 323 -8.95 22.99 -16.50
C LEU A 323 -9.41 24.34 -15.89
N ASN A 324 -8.66 24.90 -14.92
CA ASN A 324 -8.95 26.21 -14.33
C ASN A 324 -8.94 27.34 -15.37
N ARG A 325 -8.09 27.23 -16.39
CA ARG A 325 -7.94 28.19 -17.48
C ARG A 325 -8.87 27.94 -18.68
N ASP A 326 -9.60 26.81 -18.69
CA ASP A 326 -10.48 26.48 -19.82
C ASP A 326 -11.79 27.23 -19.70
N GLU A 327 -12.01 28.17 -20.62
CA GLU A 327 -13.24 28.99 -20.69
C GLU A 327 -14.50 28.18 -20.98
N ARG A 328 -14.36 26.98 -21.54
CA ARG A 328 -15.48 26.08 -21.83
C ARG A 328 -16.03 25.39 -20.59
N LEU A 329 -15.29 25.43 -19.46
CA LEU A 329 -15.74 24.86 -18.22
C LEU A 329 -16.98 25.58 -17.70
N SER A 330 -18.13 24.89 -17.78
CA SER A 330 -19.44 25.43 -17.43
C SER A 330 -19.90 25.15 -16.02
N LYS A 331 -19.27 24.17 -15.35
CA LYS A 331 -19.60 23.77 -13.97
C LYS A 331 -18.46 24.11 -13.03
N PRO A 332 -18.75 24.54 -11.79
CA PRO A 332 -17.72 24.65 -10.78
C PRO A 332 -17.10 23.29 -10.47
N VAL A 333 -15.80 23.30 -10.20
CA VAL A 333 -15.02 22.09 -9.89
C VAL A 333 -14.32 22.25 -8.55
N VAL A 334 -14.42 21.22 -7.72
CA VAL A 334 -13.60 21.06 -6.52
C VAL A 334 -12.74 19.81 -6.71
N ALA A 335 -11.43 19.97 -6.66
CA ALA A 335 -10.48 18.89 -6.81
C ALA A 335 -9.74 18.63 -5.50
N PHE A 336 -9.53 17.35 -5.16
CA PHE A 336 -8.83 16.93 -3.96
C PHE A 336 -7.57 16.13 -4.32
N VAL A 337 -6.45 16.48 -3.67
CA VAL A 337 -5.24 15.66 -3.62
C VAL A 337 -5.21 14.97 -2.25
N GLU A 338 -5.52 13.68 -2.23
CA GLU A 338 -5.73 12.88 -1.02
C GLU A 338 -4.52 11.95 -0.80
N VAL A 339 -3.37 12.52 -0.42
CA VAL A 339 -2.13 11.76 -0.24
C VAL A 339 -1.49 12.09 1.12
N PRO A 340 -1.20 11.08 1.96
CA PRO A 340 -0.58 11.30 3.26
C PRO A 340 0.81 11.93 3.08
N ALA A 341 1.02 13.10 3.71
CA ALA A 341 2.29 13.82 3.70
C ALA A 341 2.88 13.88 5.13
N TRP A 342 3.92 14.68 5.33
CA TRP A 342 4.44 14.95 6.67
C TRP A 342 3.50 15.88 7.41
N VAL A 343 2.35 15.32 7.80
CA VAL A 343 1.21 16.02 8.35
C VAL A 343 1.42 16.36 9.82
N GLY A 344 1.05 17.58 10.19
CA GLY A 344 0.87 18.05 11.54
C GLY A 344 -0.60 18.01 11.96
N ASP A 345 -1.04 19.02 12.73
CA ASP A 345 -2.38 19.07 13.29
C ASP A 345 -3.45 19.42 12.25
N ALA A 346 -4.66 18.92 12.48
CA ALA A 346 -5.87 19.39 11.80
C ALA A 346 -6.07 20.89 12.05
N ARG A 347 -6.50 21.64 11.04
CA ARG A 347 -6.67 23.08 11.15
C ARG A 347 -7.86 23.46 12.04
N GLU A 348 -7.57 24.04 13.19
CA GLU A 348 -8.58 24.48 14.15
C GLU A 348 -9.49 25.61 13.63
N ASP A 349 -8.97 26.50 12.76
CA ASP A 349 -9.76 27.54 12.11
C ASP A 349 -10.79 26.95 11.13
N LEU A 350 -10.38 25.94 10.34
CA LEU A 350 -11.27 25.20 9.45
C LEU A 350 -12.31 24.40 10.24
N LYS A 351 -11.89 23.70 11.28
CA LYS A 351 -12.78 22.93 12.16
C LYS A 351 -13.85 23.81 12.79
N LYS A 352 -13.49 24.97 13.33
CA LYS A 352 -14.43 25.95 13.88
C LYS A 352 -15.46 26.40 12.84
N ARG A 353 -15.06 26.63 11.57
CA ARG A 353 -16.00 26.98 10.51
C ARG A 353 -16.96 25.82 10.21
N ILE A 354 -16.45 24.61 10.08
CA ILE A 354 -17.26 23.40 9.83
C ILE A 354 -18.29 23.21 10.97
N ASP A 355 -17.84 23.24 12.21
CA ASP A 355 -18.68 22.99 13.40
C ASP A 355 -19.73 24.12 13.64
N SER A 356 -19.46 25.32 13.18
CA SER A 356 -20.41 26.43 13.28
C SER A 356 -21.65 26.24 12.41
N GLY A 357 -21.57 25.43 11.35
CA GLY A 357 -22.64 25.26 10.37
C GLY A 357 -23.00 26.51 9.58
N LYS A 358 -22.20 27.60 9.71
CA LYS A 358 -22.44 28.87 9.03
C LYS A 358 -21.85 28.87 7.63
N THR A 359 -22.38 29.74 6.79
CA THR A 359 -21.86 30.05 5.47
C THR A 359 -20.85 31.20 5.58
N PHE A 360 -19.76 31.08 4.81
CA PHE A 360 -18.70 32.07 4.74
C PHE A 360 -18.52 32.52 3.28
N ASP A 361 -18.25 33.82 3.08
CA ASP A 361 -18.00 34.45 1.78
C ASP A 361 -16.54 34.86 1.57
N THR A 362 -15.71 34.59 2.59
CA THR A 362 -14.29 34.90 2.61
C THR A 362 -13.46 33.63 2.82
N PRO A 363 -12.36 33.46 2.07
CA PRO A 363 -11.46 32.32 2.28
C PRO A 363 -10.78 32.38 3.64
N LEU A 364 -10.30 31.22 4.12
CA LEU A 364 -9.31 31.17 5.18
C LEU A 364 -7.95 31.62 4.64
N GLU A 365 -7.07 32.01 5.54
CA GLU A 365 -5.65 32.14 5.20
C GLU A 365 -5.13 30.77 4.72
N VAL A 366 -4.38 30.71 3.63
CA VAL A 366 -3.95 29.46 3.00
C VAL A 366 -5.11 28.49 2.69
N PRO A 367 -6.02 28.82 1.76
CA PRO A 367 -7.24 28.01 1.49
C PRO A 367 -6.97 26.74 0.68
N MET A 368 -5.73 26.29 0.61
CA MET A 368 -5.28 25.17 -0.22
C MET A 368 -5.17 23.84 0.56
N VAL A 369 -5.16 23.85 1.89
CA VAL A 369 -4.81 22.68 2.69
C VAL A 369 -5.73 22.51 3.90
N THR A 370 -6.04 21.25 4.24
CA THR A 370 -6.94 20.90 5.36
C THR A 370 -6.22 20.70 6.70
N HIS A 371 -4.94 20.35 6.67
CA HIS A 371 -4.09 20.12 7.84
C HIS A 371 -2.77 20.86 7.65
N TRP A 372 -2.17 21.33 8.72
CA TRP A 372 -0.84 21.90 8.65
C TRP A 372 0.19 20.81 8.33
N LEU A 373 1.24 21.18 7.61
CA LEU A 373 2.39 20.30 7.35
C LEU A 373 3.59 20.82 8.13
N HIS A 374 4.46 19.92 8.56
CA HIS A 374 5.74 20.29 9.16
C HIS A 374 6.69 20.99 8.16
N ASN A 375 6.43 20.85 6.86
CA ASN A 375 7.25 21.40 5.77
C ASN A 375 6.46 22.25 4.76
N MET A 376 5.50 23.07 5.23
CA MET A 376 4.58 23.89 4.42
C MET A 376 5.24 24.64 3.24
N ASP A 377 6.48 25.13 3.43
CA ASP A 377 7.19 25.92 2.42
C ASP A 377 7.98 25.05 1.41
N LYS A 378 8.14 23.77 1.69
CA LYS A 378 8.93 22.82 0.87
C LYS A 378 8.12 21.65 0.34
N ASP A 379 6.83 21.60 0.63
CA ASP A 379 5.97 20.55 0.13
C ASP A 379 5.77 20.69 -1.37
N ASN A 380 5.92 19.58 -2.11
CA ASN A 380 5.87 19.61 -3.58
C ASN A 380 4.48 19.96 -4.13
N VAL A 381 3.40 19.48 -3.48
CA VAL A 381 2.03 19.79 -3.91
C VAL A 381 1.74 21.27 -3.72
N LEU A 382 2.00 21.80 -2.51
CA LEU A 382 1.77 23.22 -2.21
C LEU A 382 2.67 24.13 -3.06
N SER A 383 3.93 23.74 -3.27
CA SER A 383 4.86 24.49 -4.12
C SER A 383 4.38 24.54 -5.57
N MET A 384 3.89 23.44 -6.12
CA MET A 384 3.37 23.41 -7.48
C MET A 384 2.04 24.16 -7.61
N MET A 385 1.16 24.08 -6.60
CA MET A 385 -0.07 24.90 -6.57
C MET A 385 0.26 26.40 -6.60
N LYS A 386 1.20 26.84 -5.79
CA LYS A 386 1.69 28.25 -5.78
C LYS A 386 2.32 28.64 -7.11
N TYR A 387 3.19 27.77 -7.66
CA TYR A 387 3.84 28.01 -8.96
C TYR A 387 2.84 28.17 -10.10
N ASN A 388 1.74 27.39 -10.08
CA ASN A 388 0.67 27.43 -11.07
C ASN A 388 -0.40 28.49 -10.77
N ASP A 389 -0.22 29.29 -9.74
CA ASP A 389 -1.17 30.35 -9.35
C ASP A 389 -2.55 29.79 -8.93
N MET A 390 -2.58 28.55 -8.43
CA MET A 390 -3.80 27.84 -7.99
C MET A 390 -3.98 27.95 -6.47
N GLU A 391 -4.20 29.16 -6.01
CA GLU A 391 -4.34 29.45 -4.58
C GLU A 391 -5.80 29.56 -4.10
N ASN A 392 -6.73 29.03 -4.88
CA ASN A 392 -8.17 29.05 -4.60
C ASN A 392 -8.77 30.45 -4.48
N ARG A 393 -8.29 31.38 -5.30
CA ARG A 393 -8.84 32.75 -5.37
C ARG A 393 -10.30 32.72 -5.84
N LYS A 394 -11.02 33.79 -5.59
CA LYS A 394 -12.46 33.88 -5.91
C LYS A 394 -12.76 33.60 -7.40
N GLU A 395 -11.90 34.08 -8.28
CA GLU A 395 -11.99 33.94 -9.75
C GLU A 395 -11.65 32.54 -10.27
N ASP A 396 -10.95 31.71 -9.49
CA ASP A 396 -10.59 30.35 -9.94
C ASP A 396 -11.84 29.51 -10.18
N ARG A 397 -11.92 28.87 -11.33
CA ARG A 397 -13.00 27.96 -11.74
C ARG A 397 -12.88 26.59 -11.08
N VAL A 398 -11.63 26.20 -10.80
CA VAL A 398 -11.26 24.96 -10.11
C VAL A 398 -10.67 25.31 -8.76
N LYS A 399 -11.25 24.79 -7.67
CA LYS A 399 -10.64 24.87 -6.34
C LYS A 399 -9.90 23.57 -6.10
N LEU A 400 -8.57 23.67 -5.89
CA LEU A 400 -7.71 22.52 -5.61
C LEU A 400 -7.37 22.50 -4.13
N ILE A 401 -7.68 21.39 -3.45
CA ILE A 401 -7.53 21.23 -2.00
C ILE A 401 -6.63 20.05 -1.72
N PHE A 402 -5.54 20.28 -1.01
CA PHE A 402 -4.66 19.24 -0.52
C PHE A 402 -5.14 18.71 0.83
N LEU A 403 -5.36 17.40 0.91
CA LEU A 403 -5.80 16.64 2.06
C LEU A 403 -4.68 15.66 2.44
N PRO A 404 -3.73 16.09 3.30
CA PRO A 404 -2.45 15.42 3.51
C PRO A 404 -2.45 14.35 4.60
N CYS A 405 -3.61 13.79 4.94
CA CYS A 405 -3.73 12.82 6.04
C CYS A 405 -4.27 11.48 5.58
N TYR A 406 -4.08 10.44 6.40
CA TYR A 406 -4.75 9.16 6.22
C TYR A 406 -6.24 9.29 6.53
N LEU A 407 -7.09 8.80 5.63
CA LEU A 407 -8.54 8.80 5.77
C LEU A 407 -9.00 7.56 6.57
N THR A 408 -8.86 7.65 7.88
CA THR A 408 -9.19 6.57 8.83
C THR A 408 -10.54 6.75 9.52
N GLY A 409 -11.22 7.88 9.26
CA GLY A 409 -12.50 8.21 9.86
C GLY A 409 -12.41 9.13 11.09
N ASN A 410 -11.20 9.47 11.54
CA ASN A 410 -10.94 10.30 12.73
C ASN A 410 -9.80 11.32 12.53
N ASP A 411 -9.63 11.80 11.30
CA ASP A 411 -8.59 12.77 10.93
C ASP A 411 -8.80 14.20 11.47
N GLY A 412 -9.94 14.47 12.07
CA GLY A 412 -10.27 15.77 12.67
C GLY A 412 -10.97 16.77 11.74
N ILE A 413 -10.96 16.55 10.42
CA ILE A 413 -11.61 17.41 9.42
C ILE A 413 -12.63 16.64 8.60
N VAL A 414 -12.20 15.64 7.84
CA VAL A 414 -13.08 14.84 6.95
C VAL A 414 -13.90 13.87 7.78
N ASN A 415 -13.23 13.12 8.65
CA ASN A 415 -13.82 12.10 9.54
C ASN A 415 -14.65 11.06 8.78
N LEU A 416 -14.20 10.67 7.59
CA LEU A 416 -14.75 9.60 6.77
C LEU A 416 -13.64 8.63 6.40
N ASN A 417 -14.01 7.35 6.26
CA ASN A 417 -13.09 6.35 5.73
C ASN A 417 -12.82 6.58 4.25
N TYR A 418 -11.66 6.16 3.79
CA TYR A 418 -11.19 6.31 2.41
C TYR A 418 -12.25 5.91 1.36
N PHE A 419 -12.87 4.73 1.49
CA PHE A 419 -13.88 4.29 0.53
C PHE A 419 -15.17 5.12 0.57
N ASP A 420 -15.54 5.68 1.72
CA ASP A 420 -16.68 6.59 1.84
C ASP A 420 -16.37 7.94 1.15
N VAL A 421 -15.13 8.41 1.18
CA VAL A 421 -14.69 9.61 0.44
C VAL A 421 -14.72 9.35 -1.07
N ILE A 422 -14.19 8.22 -1.53
CA ILE A 422 -14.20 7.86 -2.96
C ILE A 422 -15.62 7.92 -3.56
N ILE A 423 -16.59 7.28 -2.92
CA ILE A 423 -17.97 7.25 -3.45
C ILE A 423 -18.62 8.63 -3.48
N GLY A 424 -18.10 9.61 -2.76
CA GLY A 424 -18.57 11.01 -2.76
C GLY A 424 -18.15 11.80 -4.01
N LYS A 425 -17.14 11.33 -4.74
CA LYS A 425 -16.58 12.00 -5.92
C LYS A 425 -17.35 11.64 -7.20
N ASP A 426 -17.20 12.46 -8.22
CA ASP A 426 -17.72 12.22 -9.56
C ASP A 426 -16.66 11.56 -10.46
N LEU A 427 -15.38 11.93 -10.25
CA LEU A 427 -14.25 11.39 -10.99
C LEU A 427 -13.06 11.20 -10.03
N SER A 428 -12.38 10.09 -10.16
CA SER A 428 -11.04 9.90 -9.61
C SER A 428 -10.04 9.63 -10.73
N ALA A 429 -8.92 10.37 -10.73
CA ALA A 429 -7.89 10.29 -11.74
C ALA A 429 -6.57 9.87 -11.09
N TYR A 430 -5.92 8.86 -11.66
CA TYR A 430 -4.65 8.31 -11.19
C TYR A 430 -3.64 8.30 -12.34
N PRO A 431 -3.03 9.44 -12.66
CA PRO A 431 -2.09 9.55 -13.78
C PRO A 431 -0.70 9.01 -13.40
N SER A 432 -0.65 7.82 -12.80
CA SER A 432 0.59 7.21 -12.32
C SER A 432 1.50 6.83 -13.49
N TYR A 433 2.77 7.18 -13.40
CA TYR A 433 3.82 6.68 -14.28
C TYR A 433 4.22 5.25 -13.90
N TYR A 434 4.41 5.00 -12.59
CA TYR A 434 4.76 3.70 -12.06
C TYR A 434 3.61 3.12 -11.23
N GLU A 435 2.88 2.19 -11.82
CA GLU A 435 1.75 1.51 -11.18
C GLU A 435 1.73 0.04 -11.60
N PRO A 436 2.44 -0.83 -10.88
CA PRO A 436 2.58 -2.26 -11.23
C PRO A 436 1.25 -3.01 -11.31
N TRP A 437 0.34 -2.71 -10.39
CA TRP A 437 -1.05 -3.18 -10.43
C TRP A 437 -1.94 -2.29 -9.56
N ASP A 438 -2.88 -1.60 -10.19
CA ASP A 438 -3.74 -0.62 -9.51
C ASP A 438 -4.99 -1.26 -8.89
N ILE A 439 -4.87 -1.57 -7.60
CA ILE A 439 -6.02 -2.04 -6.81
C ILE A 439 -7.07 -0.92 -6.63
N LEU A 440 -6.66 0.35 -6.69
CA LEU A 440 -7.53 1.50 -6.57
C LEU A 440 -8.53 1.56 -7.74
N ARG A 441 -8.09 1.18 -8.95
CA ARG A 441 -8.94 1.11 -10.14
C ARG A 441 -10.10 0.12 -9.96
N LEU A 442 -9.83 -1.06 -9.42
CA LEU A 442 -10.86 -2.06 -9.15
C LEU A 442 -11.86 -1.53 -8.12
N SER A 443 -11.40 -0.84 -7.09
CA SER A 443 -12.26 -0.21 -6.09
C SER A 443 -13.15 0.87 -6.67
N LEU A 444 -12.66 1.65 -7.65
CA LEU A 444 -13.42 2.71 -8.33
C LEU A 444 -14.50 2.15 -9.26
N TRP A 445 -14.17 1.13 -10.04
CA TRP A 445 -15.16 0.45 -10.89
C TRP A 445 -16.37 0.01 -10.08
N HIS A 446 -16.13 -0.60 -8.92
CA HIS A 446 -17.19 -1.05 -8.03
C HIS A 446 -17.89 0.10 -7.30
N SER A 447 -17.21 1.20 -7.02
CA SER A 447 -17.76 2.41 -6.39
C SER A 447 -18.57 3.29 -7.35
N ARG A 448 -18.70 2.89 -8.63
CA ARG A 448 -19.39 3.66 -9.69
C ARG A 448 -18.83 5.07 -9.89
N CYS A 449 -17.57 5.29 -9.54
CA CYS A 449 -16.81 6.47 -9.90
C CYS A 449 -16.13 6.23 -11.24
N LEU A 450 -16.11 7.25 -12.11
CA LEU A 450 -15.31 7.19 -13.32
C LEU A 450 -13.83 7.16 -12.92
N ALA A 451 -13.04 6.28 -13.56
CA ALA A 451 -11.60 6.20 -13.36
C ALA A 451 -10.89 6.59 -14.65
N SER A 452 -9.87 7.45 -14.56
CA SER A 452 -8.90 7.61 -15.63
C SER A 452 -7.77 6.59 -15.42
N LEU A 453 -7.33 5.97 -16.51
CA LEU A 453 -6.27 4.97 -16.52
C LEU A 453 -4.89 5.63 -16.56
N PRO A 454 -3.86 5.02 -15.95
CA PRO A 454 -2.49 5.26 -16.32
C PRO A 454 -2.29 4.93 -17.83
N ILE A 455 -1.64 5.81 -18.54
CA ILE A 455 -1.46 5.68 -20.02
C ILE A 455 -0.79 4.35 -20.40
N LEU A 456 0.13 3.86 -19.59
CA LEU A 456 0.87 2.61 -19.86
C LEU A 456 0.05 1.33 -19.66
N GLN A 457 -0.91 1.30 -18.72
CA GLN A 457 -1.78 0.12 -18.54
C GLN A 457 -2.89 0.03 -19.60
N ALA A 458 -3.32 1.15 -20.16
CA ALA A 458 -4.34 1.18 -21.21
C ALA A 458 -3.86 0.52 -22.51
N LEU A 459 -2.56 0.56 -22.79
CA LEU A 459 -1.96 -0.01 -24.01
C LEU A 459 -1.81 -1.55 -23.95
N ASP A 460 -1.65 -2.11 -22.75
CA ASP A 460 -1.39 -3.56 -22.59
C ASP A 460 -2.66 -4.42 -22.44
N CYS A 461 -3.80 -3.84 -22.05
CA CYS A 461 -5.01 -4.63 -21.78
C CYS A 461 -5.89 -4.91 -23.00
N GLY A 462 -5.57 -4.41 -24.20
CA GLY A 462 -6.35 -4.65 -25.42
C GLY A 462 -7.84 -4.26 -25.34
N GLN A 463 -8.23 -3.52 -24.32
CA GLN A 463 -9.58 -3.00 -24.16
C GLN A 463 -9.69 -1.65 -24.86
N THR A 464 -10.23 -1.68 -26.05
CA THR A 464 -10.81 -0.49 -26.69
C THR A 464 -11.88 0.08 -25.76
N LEU A 465 -11.77 1.36 -25.46
CA LEU A 465 -12.78 2.18 -24.79
C LEU A 465 -14.12 2.11 -25.52
#